data_3284ca3b18f54447503c1dbf9d714d53
#
_entry.id   3284ca3b18f54447503c1dbf9d714d53
#
_cell.length_a   1.000
_cell.length_b   1.000
_cell.length_c   1.000
_cell.angle_alpha   90.00
_cell.angle_beta   90.00
_cell.angle_gamma   90.00
#
_symmetry.space_group_name_H-M   'P 1'
#
loop_
_entity.id
_entity.type
_entity.pdbx_description
1 polymer ?
#
loop_
_entity_poly.entity_id
_entity_poly.type
_entity_poly.pdbx_seq_one_letter_code
_entity_poly.pdbx_strand_id
1 'polypeptide(L)'
;HCFYPKDVDHSSVDEYGEKIPREREESLCPCKSRLSYARCCLRFHYGRARAETAEELMRSRYTAYFFRRVDYLVETTHPDTKERNLKKQLEETIYDVNWSGLEIVGTAKGQKEDKIGKVEFIATYFVGDEPHELHELSRFKKFKGMWKYLDGK
;
A
#
# COMPACT_ATOMS: atom_id res chain seq x y z
N HIS A 1 12.86 -18.98 -8.61
CA HIS A 1 12.67 -19.15 -8.27
C HIS A 1 12.78 -19.44 -8.11
N CYS A 2 13.19 -19.53 -7.88
CA CYS A 2 13.12 -19.86 -7.39
C CYS A 2 13.47 -20.23 -6.99
N PHE A 3 13.88 -20.42 -6.85
CA PHE A 3 14.07 -20.90 -6.23
C PHE A 3 14.62 -20.79 -5.57
N TYR A 4 14.30 -20.55 -5.65
CA TYR A 4 15.00 -20.49 -4.47
C TYR A 4 15.58 -21.73 -3.99
N PRO A 5 16.24 -22.16 -3.69
CA PRO A 5 16.51 -23.45 -3.22
C PRO A 5 16.62 -23.55 -1.79
N LYS A 6 16.62 -23.92 -1.66
CA LYS A 6 16.69 -23.97 -0.76
C LYS A 6 16.66 -23.35 0.08
N ASP A 7 16.61 -23.18 -0.04
CA ASP A 7 16.43 -22.54 0.59
C ASP A 7 15.86 -21.89 0.88
N VAL A 8 15.67 -22.07 0.74
CA VAL A 8 15.10 -21.51 1.04
C VAL A 8 14.88 -20.57 1.46
N ASP A 9 15.05 -20.64 1.59
CA ASP A 9 14.62 -19.77 2.34
C ASP A 9 15.09 -18.43 2.20
N HIS A 10 15.38 -18.00 1.03
CA HIS A 10 15.66 -16.64 0.70
C HIS A 10 14.40 -15.84 0.41
N SER A 11 13.29 -16.52 0.37
CA SER A 11 12.01 -15.84 0.22
C SER A 11 11.73 -15.03 1.46
N SER A 12 11.35 -13.78 1.27
CA SER A 12 10.84 -12.97 2.36
C SER A 12 9.41 -13.39 2.66
N VAL A 13 9.04 -13.30 3.91
CA VAL A 13 7.68 -13.58 4.36
C VAL A 13 7.22 -12.32 5.09
N ASP A 14 6.04 -11.83 4.74
CA ASP A 14 5.54 -10.64 5.42
C ASP A 14 5.05 -11.00 6.82
N GLU A 15 4.62 -9.97 7.57
CA GLU A 15 4.18 -10.18 8.96
C GLU A 15 2.93 -11.04 9.04
N TYR A 16 2.26 -11.27 7.93
CA TYR A 16 1.05 -12.11 7.87
C TYR A 16 1.36 -13.50 7.33
N GLY A 17 2.63 -13.82 7.09
CA GLY A 17 3.03 -15.16 6.67
C GLY A 17 3.02 -15.42 5.18
N GLU A 18 2.71 -14.43 4.37
CA GLU A 18 2.67 -14.61 2.92
C GLU A 18 4.04 -14.38 2.30
N LYS A 19 4.38 -15.24 1.36
CA LYS A 19 5.66 -15.14 0.66
C LYS A 19 5.53 -14.31 -0.61
N ILE A 20 6.54 -13.48 -0.87
CA ILE A 20 6.62 -12.70 -2.10
C ILE A 20 7.79 -13.25 -2.91
N PRO A 21 7.58 -13.56 -4.20
CA PRO A 21 8.67 -14.04 -5.04
C PRO A 21 9.83 -13.05 -5.05
N ARG A 22 11.04 -13.59 -5.01
CA ARG A 22 12.25 -12.77 -4.90
C ARG A 22 12.39 -11.78 -6.05
N GLU A 23 12.04 -12.18 -7.26
CA GLU A 23 12.12 -11.30 -8.42
C GLU A 23 11.23 -10.07 -8.25
N ARG A 24 10.12 -10.18 -7.52
CA ARG A 24 9.27 -9.03 -7.26
C ARG A 24 9.90 -8.08 -6.26
N GLU A 25 10.69 -8.59 -5.34
CA GLU A 25 11.39 -7.74 -4.37
C GLU A 25 12.41 -6.85 -5.06
N GLU A 26 13.05 -7.35 -6.11
CA GLU A 26 14.08 -6.62 -6.82
C GLU A 26 13.54 -5.75 -7.95
N SER A 27 12.29 -5.95 -8.32
CA SER A 27 11.66 -5.12 -9.35
C SER A 27 11.28 -3.76 -8.79
N LEU A 28 11.06 -2.80 -9.69
CA LEU A 28 10.62 -1.48 -9.27
C LEU A 28 9.30 -1.56 -8.53
N CYS A 29 9.20 -0.78 -7.46
CA CYS A 29 7.98 -0.76 -6.67
C CYS A 29 6.80 -0.26 -7.50
N PRO A 30 5.64 -0.93 -7.41
CA PRO A 30 4.45 -0.47 -8.14
C PRO A 30 4.04 0.96 -7.83
N CYS A 31 4.43 1.51 -6.68
CA CYS A 31 4.04 2.87 -6.29
C CYS A 31 4.73 3.96 -7.09
N LYS A 32 5.61 3.60 -8.02
CA LYS A 32 6.31 4.53 -8.91
C LYS A 32 7.30 5.43 -8.19
N SER A 33 7.83 4.98 -7.06
CA SER A 33 8.88 5.72 -6.34
C SER A 33 10.23 5.65 -7.06
N ARG A 34 10.38 4.72 -8.01
CA ARG A 34 11.61 4.41 -8.72
C ARG A 34 12.61 3.62 -7.90
N LEU A 35 12.23 3.24 -6.69
CA LEU A 35 13.03 2.33 -5.87
C LEU A 35 12.53 0.90 -6.09
N SER A 36 13.39 -0.08 -5.80
CA SER A 36 12.93 -1.46 -5.81
C SER A 36 11.88 -1.66 -4.73
N TYR A 37 11.01 -2.65 -4.92
CA TYR A 37 10.01 -2.94 -3.91
C TYR A 37 10.68 -3.23 -2.56
N ALA A 38 11.79 -3.96 -2.56
CA ALA A 38 12.51 -4.30 -1.33
C ALA A 38 12.97 -3.07 -0.56
N ARG A 39 13.28 -1.98 -1.27
CA ARG A 39 13.75 -0.73 -0.65
C ARG A 39 12.63 0.27 -0.43
N CYS A 40 11.41 -0.08 -0.79
CA CYS A 40 10.28 0.84 -0.76
C CYS A 40 9.17 0.24 0.09
N CYS A 41 8.04 -0.11 -0.52
CA CYS A 41 6.83 -0.50 0.22
C CYS A 41 6.96 -1.82 0.96
N LEU A 42 7.87 -2.70 0.52
CA LEU A 42 8.05 -3.98 1.19
C LEU A 42 8.38 -3.82 2.68
N ARG A 43 9.19 -2.83 3.03
CA ARG A 43 9.57 -2.58 4.41
C ARG A 43 8.35 -2.39 5.31
N PHE A 44 7.35 -1.70 4.78
CA PHE A 44 6.13 -1.43 5.51
C PHE A 44 5.23 -2.67 5.54
N HIS A 45 5.14 -3.36 4.41
CA HIS A 45 4.29 -4.56 4.31
C HIS A 45 4.76 -5.68 5.22
N TYR A 46 6.08 -5.78 5.43
CA TYR A 46 6.64 -6.82 6.29
C TYR A 46 6.79 -6.37 7.74
N GLY A 47 6.37 -5.16 8.07
CA GLY A 47 6.47 -4.65 9.44
C GLY A 47 7.87 -4.29 9.87
N ARG A 48 8.81 -4.13 8.92
CA ARG A 48 10.20 -3.80 9.23
C ARG A 48 10.42 -2.31 9.44
N ALA A 49 9.50 -1.49 8.96
CA ALA A 49 9.56 -0.05 9.09
C ALA A 49 8.14 0.49 9.15
N ARG A 50 8.01 1.72 9.65
CA ARG A 50 6.73 2.42 9.70
C ARG A 50 6.81 3.63 8.78
N ALA A 51 5.71 3.92 8.09
CA ALA A 51 5.63 5.11 7.26
C ALA A 51 5.80 6.34 8.13
N GLU A 52 6.74 7.21 7.78
CA GLU A 52 7.00 8.43 8.54
C GLU A 52 6.20 9.61 8.02
N THR A 53 5.66 9.51 6.82
CA THR A 53 4.85 10.57 6.23
C THR A 53 3.57 9.99 5.66
N ALA A 54 2.57 10.87 5.48
CA ALA A 54 1.32 10.46 4.85
C ALA A 54 1.55 9.95 3.43
N GLU A 55 2.50 10.56 2.70
CA GLU A 55 2.79 10.10 1.35
C GLU A 55 3.36 8.69 1.35
N GLU A 56 4.26 8.37 2.26
CA GLU A 56 4.80 7.01 2.36
C GLU A 56 3.67 6.02 2.64
N LEU A 57 2.76 6.37 3.52
CA LEU A 57 1.63 5.48 3.80
C LEU A 57 0.75 5.32 2.57
N MET A 58 0.46 6.42 1.87
CA MET A 58 -0.35 6.36 0.66
C MET A 58 0.29 5.43 -0.39
N ARG A 59 1.59 5.57 -0.63
CA ARG A 59 2.29 4.72 -1.59
C ARG A 59 2.26 3.26 -1.17
N SER A 60 2.45 2.99 0.13
CA SER A 60 2.44 1.61 0.62
C SER A 60 1.06 0.98 0.51
N ARG A 61 0.00 1.77 0.69
CA ARG A 61 -1.36 1.26 0.54
C ARG A 61 -1.68 0.98 -0.92
N TYR A 62 -1.24 1.86 -1.84
CA TYR A 62 -1.41 1.59 -3.28
C TYR A 62 -0.76 0.26 -3.64
N THR A 63 0.49 0.06 -3.19
CA THR A 63 1.19 -1.19 -3.49
C THR A 63 0.52 -2.38 -2.82
N ALA A 64 -0.11 -2.17 -1.66
CA ALA A 64 -0.88 -3.23 -1.00
C ALA A 64 -2.11 -3.62 -1.83
N TYR A 65 -2.78 -2.66 -2.47
CA TYR A 65 -3.85 -2.99 -3.42
C TYR A 65 -3.28 -3.74 -4.62
N PHE A 66 -2.13 -3.31 -5.12
CA PHE A 66 -1.49 -3.95 -6.27
C PHE A 66 -1.18 -5.42 -5.98
N PHE A 67 -0.63 -5.72 -4.80
CA PHE A 67 -0.29 -7.08 -4.40
C PHE A 67 -1.39 -7.77 -3.60
N ARG A 68 -2.53 -7.11 -3.42
CA ARG A 68 -3.72 -7.67 -2.75
C ARG A 68 -3.45 -8.04 -1.30
N ARG A 69 -2.80 -7.13 -0.59
CA ARG A 69 -2.45 -7.31 0.82
C ARG A 69 -3.58 -6.78 1.71
N VAL A 70 -4.65 -7.56 1.82
CA VAL A 70 -5.84 -7.13 2.54
C VAL A 70 -5.55 -6.78 3.99
N ASP A 71 -4.76 -7.60 4.68
CA ASP A 71 -4.50 -7.35 6.10
C ASP A 71 -3.76 -6.04 6.33
N TYR A 72 -2.83 -5.70 5.45
CA TYR A 72 -2.13 -4.41 5.55
C TYR A 72 -3.11 -3.24 5.37
N LEU A 73 -4.03 -3.36 4.41
CA LEU A 73 -5.02 -2.31 4.17
C LEU A 73 -5.94 -2.14 5.37
N VAL A 74 -6.38 -3.24 5.98
CA VAL A 74 -7.22 -3.17 7.18
C VAL A 74 -6.44 -2.53 8.33
N GLU A 75 -5.22 -2.99 8.55
CA GLU A 75 -4.41 -2.48 9.66
C GLU A 75 -4.12 -0.99 9.54
N THR A 76 -3.92 -0.50 8.32
CA THR A 76 -3.56 0.91 8.10
C THR A 76 -4.76 1.83 7.93
N THR A 77 -5.98 1.34 8.15
CA THR A 77 -7.17 2.18 8.16
C THR A 77 -7.42 2.68 9.57
N HIS A 78 -7.69 3.99 9.70
CA HIS A 78 -7.90 4.62 11.01
C HIS A 78 -9.14 4.05 11.70
N PRO A 79 -9.07 3.77 13.01
CA PRO A 79 -10.23 3.23 13.74
C PRO A 79 -11.48 4.09 13.65
N ASP A 80 -11.34 5.41 13.51
CA ASP A 80 -12.50 6.32 13.44
C ASP A 80 -13.38 6.03 12.25
N THR A 81 -12.83 5.48 11.17
CA THR A 81 -13.58 5.25 9.93
C THR A 81 -13.60 3.78 9.52
N LYS A 82 -12.88 2.93 10.24
CA LYS A 82 -12.76 1.51 9.87
C LYS A 82 -14.08 0.79 10.16
N GLU A 83 -14.70 0.25 9.11
CA GLU A 83 -15.92 -0.52 9.25
C GLU A 83 -15.59 -1.93 9.74
N ARG A 84 -16.54 -2.54 10.45
CA ARG A 84 -16.35 -3.87 11.01
C ARG A 84 -16.07 -4.93 9.97
N ASN A 85 -16.71 -4.80 8.82
CA ASN A 85 -16.60 -5.80 7.75
C ASN A 85 -15.61 -5.38 6.66
N LEU A 86 -14.71 -4.45 6.96
CA LEU A 86 -13.75 -3.95 5.96
C LEU A 86 -12.94 -5.09 5.34
N LYS A 87 -12.44 -6.00 6.16
CA LYS A 87 -11.65 -7.12 5.64
C LYS A 87 -12.44 -7.94 4.64
N LYS A 88 -13.69 -8.26 4.99
CA LYS A 88 -14.55 -9.05 4.10
C LYS A 88 -14.85 -8.30 2.81
N GLN A 89 -15.14 -7.00 2.90
CA GLN A 89 -15.38 -6.19 1.72
C GLN A 89 -14.17 -6.19 0.79
N LEU A 90 -12.97 -6.02 1.35
CA LEU A 90 -11.75 -6.03 0.55
C LEU A 90 -11.51 -7.38 -0.09
N GLU A 91 -11.70 -8.46 0.65
CA GLU A 91 -11.52 -9.81 0.11
C GLU A 91 -12.45 -10.07 -1.07
N GLU A 92 -13.64 -9.48 -1.03
CA GLU A 92 -14.63 -9.67 -2.10
C GLU A 92 -14.36 -8.83 -3.33
N THR A 93 -13.69 -7.68 -3.19
CA THR A 93 -13.57 -6.72 -4.29
C THR A 93 -12.16 -6.50 -4.80
N ILE A 94 -11.14 -6.89 -4.03
CA ILE A 94 -9.76 -6.50 -4.35
C ILE A 94 -9.25 -7.10 -5.66
N TYR A 95 -9.86 -8.20 -6.12
CA TYR A 95 -9.46 -8.84 -7.37
C TYR A 95 -10.16 -8.28 -8.60
N ASP A 96 -11.14 -7.38 -8.40
CA ASP A 96 -11.92 -6.82 -9.50
C ASP A 96 -11.16 -5.77 -10.30
N VAL A 97 -10.07 -5.26 -9.74
CA VAL A 97 -9.34 -4.13 -10.28
C VAL A 97 -7.86 -4.49 -10.40
N ASN A 98 -7.26 -4.15 -11.54
CA ASN A 98 -5.82 -4.34 -11.75
C ASN A 98 -5.17 -2.97 -11.86
N TRP A 99 -4.42 -2.59 -10.83
CA TRP A 99 -3.79 -1.27 -10.77
C TRP A 99 -2.60 -1.20 -11.71
N SER A 100 -2.43 -0.08 -12.42
CA SER A 100 -1.42 0.05 -13.46
C SER A 100 -0.56 1.30 -13.33
N GLY A 101 -0.89 2.23 -12.44
CA GLY A 101 -0.07 3.42 -12.29
C GLY A 101 -0.52 4.30 -11.15
N LEU A 102 0.42 5.12 -10.67
CA LEU A 102 0.17 6.06 -9.58
C LEU A 102 0.97 7.32 -9.82
N GLU A 103 0.31 8.46 -9.68
CA GLU A 103 0.96 9.76 -9.74
C GLU A 103 0.54 10.55 -8.51
N ILE A 104 1.50 11.02 -7.71
CA ILE A 104 1.21 11.90 -6.58
C ILE A 104 1.14 13.31 -7.14
N VAL A 105 -0.02 13.95 -7.03
CA VAL A 105 -0.24 15.30 -7.55
C VAL A 105 0.22 16.35 -6.55
N GLY A 106 -0.04 16.12 -5.27
CA GLY A 106 0.37 17.08 -4.25
C GLY A 106 0.12 16.56 -2.86
N THR A 107 0.74 17.22 -1.89
CA THR A 107 0.58 16.87 -0.48
C THR A 107 0.36 18.14 0.33
N ALA A 108 -0.35 18.00 1.47
CA ALA A 108 -0.52 19.09 2.43
C ALA A 108 -0.31 18.49 3.81
N LYS A 109 0.63 19.07 4.57
CA LYS A 109 1.06 18.52 5.84
C LYS A 109 1.46 17.05 5.68
N GLY A 110 1.30 16.24 6.72
CA GLY A 110 1.62 14.81 6.64
C GLY A 110 3.09 14.50 6.77
N GLN A 111 3.88 15.45 7.26
CA GLN A 111 5.30 15.23 7.52
C GLN A 111 5.47 14.50 8.85
N LYS A 112 6.70 14.12 9.14
CA LYS A 112 7.01 13.31 10.31
C LYS A 112 6.45 13.87 11.61
N GLU A 113 6.47 15.18 11.78
CA GLU A 113 5.99 15.84 13.01
C GLU A 113 4.50 16.14 13.00
N ASP A 114 3.84 15.98 11.87
CA ASP A 114 2.41 16.33 11.77
C ASP A 114 1.55 15.20 12.29
N LYS A 115 0.32 15.52 12.69
CA LYS A 115 -0.66 14.54 13.15
C LYS A 115 -1.71 14.26 12.10
N ILE A 116 -1.84 15.12 11.11
CA ILE A 116 -2.78 14.97 10.01
C ILE A 116 -2.06 15.30 8.72
N GLY A 117 -2.57 14.77 7.60
CA GLY A 117 -2.02 15.06 6.30
C GLY A 117 -2.98 14.71 5.20
N LYS A 118 -2.73 15.25 4.02
CA LYS A 118 -3.52 14.99 2.82
C LYS A 118 -2.58 14.66 1.68
N VAL A 119 -3.00 13.72 0.83
CA VAL A 119 -2.27 13.38 -0.38
C VAL A 119 -3.27 13.33 -1.52
N GLU A 120 -3.01 14.12 -2.55
CA GLU A 120 -3.80 14.10 -3.78
C GLU A 120 -3.07 13.26 -4.80
N PHE A 121 -3.78 12.33 -5.44
CA PHE A 121 -3.15 11.43 -6.39
C PHE A 121 -4.09 11.05 -7.52
N ILE A 122 -3.49 10.58 -8.61
CA ILE A 122 -4.20 9.98 -9.72
C ILE A 122 -3.68 8.56 -9.86
N ALA A 123 -4.57 7.59 -9.83
CA ALA A 123 -4.22 6.19 -10.01
C ALA A 123 -4.96 5.64 -11.22
N THR A 124 -4.26 4.83 -12.02
CA THR A 124 -4.88 4.21 -13.19
C THR A 124 -5.05 2.71 -12.93
N TYR A 125 -6.11 2.16 -13.51
CA TYR A 125 -6.42 0.75 -13.30
C TYR A 125 -7.25 0.21 -14.46
N PHE A 126 -7.32 -1.11 -14.53
CA PHE A 126 -8.15 -1.81 -15.52
C PHE A 126 -9.21 -2.63 -14.81
N VAL A 127 -10.42 -2.62 -15.37
CA VAL A 127 -11.46 -3.59 -15.02
C VAL A 127 -11.63 -4.44 -16.28
N GLY A 128 -11.13 -5.68 -16.24
CA GLY A 128 -10.98 -6.45 -17.47
C GLY A 128 -10.01 -5.74 -18.39
N ASP A 129 -10.45 -5.42 -19.61
CA ASP A 129 -9.62 -4.69 -20.57
C ASP A 129 -9.92 -3.20 -20.61
N GLU A 130 -10.83 -2.73 -19.74
CA GLU A 130 -11.27 -1.33 -19.77
C GLU A 130 -10.43 -0.47 -18.85
N PRO A 131 -9.79 0.59 -19.37
CA PRO A 131 -8.97 1.47 -18.52
C PRO A 131 -9.80 2.49 -17.79
N HIS A 132 -9.39 2.79 -16.57
CA HIS A 132 -10.04 3.78 -15.70
C HIS A 132 -9.00 4.62 -14.98
N GLU A 133 -9.45 5.75 -14.46
CA GLU A 133 -8.61 6.64 -13.69
C GLU A 133 -9.36 7.05 -12.43
N LEU A 134 -8.65 7.02 -11.29
CA LEU A 134 -9.16 7.50 -10.02
C LEU A 134 -8.34 8.71 -9.60
N HIS A 135 -9.01 9.85 -9.44
CA HIS A 135 -8.40 11.06 -8.92
C HIS A 135 -9.00 11.30 -7.53
N GLU A 136 -8.17 11.26 -6.51
CA GLU A 136 -8.66 11.33 -5.14
C GLU A 136 -7.76 12.21 -4.28
N LEU A 137 -8.39 12.88 -3.32
CA LEU A 137 -7.68 13.55 -2.23
C LEU A 137 -7.92 12.73 -0.97
N SER A 138 -6.89 12.05 -0.51
CA SER A 138 -6.97 11.19 0.67
C SER A 138 -6.54 11.95 1.92
N ARG A 139 -7.22 11.71 3.03
CA ARG A 139 -6.86 12.26 4.32
C ARG A 139 -6.27 11.18 5.20
N PHE A 140 -5.24 11.55 5.95
CA PHE A 140 -4.52 10.65 6.83
C PHE A 140 -4.43 11.28 8.22
N LYS A 141 -4.45 10.44 9.24
CA LYS A 141 -4.38 10.90 10.62
C LYS A 141 -3.60 9.86 11.42
N LYS A 142 -2.75 10.32 12.33
CA LYS A 142 -2.01 9.40 13.18
C LYS A 142 -2.90 8.80 14.26
N PHE A 143 -2.64 7.54 14.56
CA PHE A 143 -3.27 6.83 15.68
C PHE A 143 -2.16 6.13 16.42
N LYS A 144 -1.99 6.47 17.70
CA LYS A 144 -0.88 5.93 18.53
C LYS A 144 0.47 6.12 17.85
N GLY A 145 0.67 7.27 17.24
CA GLY A 145 1.94 7.64 16.62
C GLY A 145 2.15 7.09 15.23
N MET A 146 1.20 6.35 14.67
CA MET A 146 1.34 5.75 13.35
C MET A 146 0.34 6.33 12.38
N TRP A 147 0.80 6.59 11.15
CA TRP A 147 -0.09 7.10 10.10
C TRP A 147 -1.13 6.06 9.73
N LYS A 148 -2.38 6.51 9.62
CA LYS A 148 -3.49 5.67 9.16
C LYS A 148 -4.29 6.44 8.12
N TYR A 149 -4.87 5.71 7.18
CA TYR A 149 -5.77 6.27 6.18
C TYR A 149 -7.11 6.57 6.85
N LEU A 150 -7.60 7.79 6.68
CA LEU A 150 -8.87 8.20 7.28
C LEU A 150 -10.00 8.06 6.28
N ASP A 151 -9.95 8.81 5.19
CA ASP A 151 -10.96 8.76 4.14
C ASP A 151 -10.43 9.46 2.88
N GLY A 152 -11.24 9.47 1.82
CA GLY A 152 -10.87 10.12 0.57
C GLY A 152 -12.09 10.63 -0.17
N LYS A 153 -11.82 11.58 -1.08
CA LYS A 153 -12.86 12.16 -1.93
C LYS A 153 -12.46 12.15 -3.38
#